data_8220ec0ca0c898614ff592f789b31f97
#
_entry.id   8220ec0ca0c898614ff592f789b31f97
#
_cell.length_a   1.000
_cell.length_b   1.000
_cell.length_c   1.000
_cell.angle_alpha   90.00
_cell.angle_beta   90.00
_cell.angle_gamma   90.00
#
_symmetry.space_group_name_H-M   'P 1'
#
loop_
_entity.id
_entity.type
_entity.pdbx_description
1 polymer ?
#
loop_
_entity_poly.entity_id
_entity_poly.type
_entity_poly.pdbx_seq_one_letter_code
_entity_poly.pdbx_strand_id
1 'polypeptide(L)'
;SHWIDADGDCQDTRVEVLVAENIGTISYLTSSSCKVVTGSWNDPFTNTTFTTASRLDVDHMVPLKEAHESGAYLWSATKKKEYANDLSAGESLIAVSGSANRSKGSRDPAEWLPTNTSYHANYATNWASIKVKWELTADADEIATLKSLLGSSATLPIQADETVCTGSVDESVTDNASCCKWCSTGKACGDTCIS
;
A
#
# COMPACT_ATOMS: atom_id res chain seq x y z
N SER A 1 9.65 -10.65 -11.76
CA SER A 1 9.18 -9.28 -11.53
C SER A 1 7.70 -9.22 -11.83
N HIS A 2 6.94 -8.45 -11.08
CA HIS A 2 5.53 -8.15 -11.34
C HIS A 2 5.38 -6.84 -12.14
N TRP A 3 6.47 -6.11 -12.31
CA TRP A 3 6.52 -4.91 -13.14
C TRP A 3 6.34 -5.26 -14.61
N ILE A 4 5.52 -4.49 -15.32
CA ILE A 4 5.22 -4.69 -16.73
C ILE A 4 5.68 -3.47 -17.53
N ASP A 5 6.07 -3.71 -18.76
CA ASP A 5 6.23 -2.72 -19.81
C ASP A 5 4.90 -2.69 -20.57
N ALA A 6 4.09 -1.66 -20.33
CA ALA A 6 2.72 -1.62 -20.80
C ALA A 6 2.59 -1.11 -22.26
N ASP A 7 3.48 -0.21 -22.67
CA ASP A 7 3.48 0.44 -23.99
C ASP A 7 4.56 -0.10 -24.94
N GLY A 8 5.47 -0.95 -24.44
CA GLY A 8 6.49 -1.62 -25.24
C GLY A 8 7.73 -0.77 -25.51
N ASP A 9 7.97 0.26 -24.70
CA ASP A 9 9.13 1.15 -24.85
C ASP A 9 10.38 0.64 -24.12
N CYS A 10 10.32 -0.55 -23.54
CA CYS A 10 11.32 -1.24 -22.70
C CYS A 10 11.46 -0.70 -21.26
N GLN A 11 10.69 0.28 -20.86
CA GLN A 11 10.65 0.75 -19.48
C GLN A 11 9.49 0.04 -18.76
N ASP A 12 9.83 -0.81 -17.81
CA ASP A 12 8.80 -1.39 -16.95
C ASP A 12 8.28 -0.36 -15.95
N THR A 13 7.14 -0.62 -15.33
CA THR A 13 6.52 0.27 -14.32
C THR A 13 7.51 0.82 -13.30
N ARG A 14 8.50 0.02 -12.87
CA ARG A 14 9.53 0.51 -11.95
C ARG A 14 10.41 1.59 -12.58
N VAL A 15 10.80 1.43 -13.82
CA VAL A 15 11.60 2.42 -14.54
C VAL A 15 10.80 3.69 -14.75
N GLU A 16 9.53 3.58 -15.13
CA GLU A 16 8.64 4.73 -15.31
C GLU A 16 8.48 5.55 -14.02
N VAL A 17 8.28 4.92 -12.86
CA VAL A 17 8.24 5.62 -11.57
C VAL A 17 9.57 6.35 -11.30
N LEU A 18 10.71 5.69 -11.51
CA LEU A 18 12.01 6.32 -11.30
C LEU A 18 12.25 7.50 -12.25
N VAL A 19 11.75 7.45 -13.46
CA VAL A 19 11.82 8.55 -14.42
C VAL A 19 10.92 9.69 -14.01
N ALA A 20 9.67 9.39 -13.63
CA ALA A 20 8.67 10.39 -13.25
C ALA A 20 9.05 11.15 -11.97
N GLU A 21 9.63 10.49 -10.98
CA GLU A 21 10.02 11.10 -9.70
C GLU A 21 11.42 11.70 -9.68
N ASN A 22 12.17 11.58 -10.78
CA ASN A 22 13.51 12.15 -10.83
C ASN A 22 13.47 13.68 -10.86
N ILE A 23 14.17 14.32 -9.92
CA ILE A 23 14.28 15.78 -9.80
C ILE A 23 15.61 16.35 -10.34
N GLY A 24 16.44 15.50 -10.94
CA GLY A 24 17.75 15.89 -11.47
C GLY A 24 17.98 15.39 -12.90
N THR A 25 19.24 15.28 -13.28
CA THR A 25 19.60 14.68 -14.57
C THR A 25 19.67 13.17 -14.44
N ILE A 26 18.87 12.48 -15.24
CA ILE A 26 18.85 11.00 -15.27
C ILE A 26 19.92 10.45 -16.21
N SER A 27 20.54 9.34 -15.83
CA SER A 27 21.37 8.55 -16.73
C SER A 27 20.90 7.11 -16.83
N TYR A 28 21.08 6.53 -17.99
CA TYR A 28 20.69 5.15 -18.28
C TYR A 28 21.92 4.27 -18.50
N LEU A 29 21.76 2.97 -18.33
CA LEU A 29 22.84 2.01 -18.54
C LEU A 29 23.29 1.96 -20.00
N THR A 30 22.33 2.11 -20.93
CA THR A 30 22.54 2.09 -22.37
C THR A 30 21.73 3.18 -23.06
N SER A 31 22.00 3.45 -24.34
CA SER A 31 21.25 4.42 -25.15
C SER A 31 19.77 4.04 -25.38
N SER A 32 19.39 2.80 -25.09
CA SER A 32 17.98 2.33 -25.19
C SER A 32 17.09 2.87 -24.08
N SER A 33 17.67 3.52 -23.05
CA SER A 33 16.92 4.09 -21.91
C SER A 33 16.10 3.09 -21.06
N CYS A 34 16.30 1.79 -21.24
CA CYS A 34 15.54 0.74 -20.56
C CYS A 34 15.90 0.53 -19.09
N LYS A 35 17.00 1.09 -18.63
CA LYS A 35 17.47 0.91 -17.24
C LYS A 35 18.12 2.17 -16.69
N VAL A 36 17.47 2.77 -15.72
CA VAL A 36 17.98 3.93 -14.97
C VAL A 36 19.12 3.50 -14.07
N VAL A 37 20.21 4.30 -14.03
CA VAL A 37 21.40 4.08 -13.20
C VAL A 37 21.56 5.17 -12.17
N THR A 38 21.58 6.44 -12.61
CA THR A 38 21.70 7.60 -11.73
C THR A 38 20.62 8.63 -12.03
N GLY A 39 20.36 9.47 -11.05
CA GLY A 39 19.38 10.55 -11.09
C GLY A 39 19.44 11.33 -9.79
N SER A 40 18.31 11.91 -9.39
CA SER A 40 18.14 12.52 -8.06
C SER A 40 16.71 12.29 -7.60
N TRP A 41 16.55 11.61 -6.48
CA TRP A 41 15.23 11.27 -5.90
C TRP A 41 15.21 11.64 -4.42
N ASN A 42 14.15 12.25 -4.00
CA ASN A 42 13.91 12.46 -2.58
C ASN A 42 13.03 11.34 -2.03
N ASP A 43 13.58 10.52 -1.14
CA ASP A 43 12.79 9.51 -0.41
C ASP A 43 11.90 10.23 0.62
N PRO A 44 10.57 10.25 0.46
CA PRO A 44 9.69 10.94 1.39
C PRO A 44 9.61 10.27 2.75
N PHE A 45 9.91 8.97 2.86
CA PHE A 45 9.88 8.24 4.12
C PHE A 45 11.00 8.60 5.08
N THR A 46 12.15 9.01 4.53
CA THR A 46 13.34 9.35 5.32
C THR A 46 13.80 10.79 5.16
N ASN A 47 13.17 11.55 4.24
CA ASN A 47 13.61 12.88 3.82
C ASN A 47 15.08 12.91 3.37
N THR A 48 15.50 11.89 2.63
CA THR A 48 16.90 11.73 2.18
C THR A 48 16.93 11.68 0.67
N THR A 49 17.89 12.40 0.08
CA THR A 49 18.11 12.38 -1.38
C THR A 49 19.03 11.23 -1.77
N PHE A 50 18.63 10.47 -2.78
CA PHE A 50 19.39 9.39 -3.39
C PHE A 50 19.76 9.75 -4.83
N THR A 51 20.97 9.37 -5.24
CA THR A 51 21.47 9.65 -6.61
C THR A 51 21.71 8.37 -7.42
N THR A 52 21.49 7.22 -6.82
CA THR A 52 21.72 5.91 -7.45
C THR A 52 20.46 5.08 -7.40
N ALA A 53 19.91 4.71 -8.56
CA ALA A 53 18.66 3.99 -8.69
C ALA A 53 18.65 2.60 -8.00
N SER A 54 19.83 1.95 -7.88
CA SER A 54 19.93 0.66 -7.19
C SER A 54 19.80 0.74 -5.66
N ARG A 55 19.77 1.94 -5.09
CA ARG A 55 19.52 2.16 -3.66
C ARG A 55 18.03 2.34 -3.36
N LEU A 56 17.22 2.47 -4.39
CA LEU A 56 15.80 2.70 -4.31
C LEU A 56 15.02 1.43 -4.66
N ASP A 57 13.96 1.20 -3.94
CA ASP A 57 12.86 0.33 -4.34
C ASP A 57 11.70 1.21 -4.83
N VAL A 58 10.82 0.68 -5.66
CA VAL A 58 9.50 1.26 -5.90
C VAL A 58 8.54 0.54 -4.97
N ASP A 59 7.99 1.29 -4.05
CA ASP A 59 7.08 0.81 -3.01
C ASP A 59 5.63 1.01 -3.44
N HIS A 60 4.78 0.02 -3.14
CA HIS A 60 3.34 0.20 -3.16
C HIS A 60 2.92 0.94 -1.89
N MET A 61 2.35 2.14 -2.00
CA MET A 61 1.90 2.92 -0.84
C MET A 61 1.05 2.07 0.09
N VAL A 62 0.02 1.39 -0.43
CA VAL A 62 -0.66 0.30 0.26
C VAL A 62 -0.06 -1.01 -0.23
N PRO A 63 0.69 -1.76 0.60
CA PRO A 63 1.41 -2.96 0.19
C PRO A 63 0.50 -4.02 -0.43
N LEU A 64 1.04 -4.81 -1.36
CA LEU A 64 0.28 -5.86 -2.06
C LEU A 64 -0.37 -6.86 -1.09
N LYS A 65 0.32 -7.20 0.02
CA LYS A 65 -0.23 -8.11 1.03
C LYS A 65 -1.34 -7.41 1.81
N GLU A 66 -1.12 -6.17 2.21
CA GLU A 66 -2.13 -5.36 2.90
C GLU A 66 -3.39 -5.19 2.02
N ALA A 67 -3.23 -4.84 0.75
CA ALA A 67 -4.34 -4.77 -0.18
C ALA A 67 -5.08 -6.12 -0.30
N HIS A 68 -4.33 -7.25 -0.32
CA HIS A 68 -4.93 -8.57 -0.38
C HIS A 68 -5.82 -8.84 0.84
N GLU A 69 -5.33 -8.55 2.03
CA GLU A 69 -6.04 -8.72 3.30
C GLU A 69 -7.22 -7.76 3.44
N SER A 70 -7.17 -6.60 2.77
CA SER A 70 -8.21 -5.57 2.74
C SER A 70 -9.26 -5.75 1.62
N GLY A 71 -9.40 -6.94 1.05
CA GLY A 71 -10.45 -7.25 0.06
C GLY A 71 -9.93 -7.62 -1.33
N ALA A 72 -8.67 -7.34 -1.68
CA ALA A 72 -8.13 -7.69 -2.99
C ALA A 72 -7.99 -9.21 -3.22
N TYR A 73 -8.18 -10.05 -2.21
CA TYR A 73 -8.24 -11.50 -2.39
C TYR A 73 -9.39 -11.91 -3.31
N LEU A 74 -10.47 -11.11 -3.38
CA LEU A 74 -11.62 -11.31 -4.28
C LEU A 74 -11.37 -10.86 -5.72
N TRP A 75 -10.28 -10.11 -5.98
CA TRP A 75 -10.04 -9.55 -7.30
C TRP A 75 -9.59 -10.60 -8.30
N SER A 76 -9.97 -10.38 -9.57
CA SER A 76 -9.42 -11.13 -10.70
C SER A 76 -7.90 -10.93 -10.82
N ALA A 77 -7.23 -11.85 -11.50
CA ALA A 77 -5.81 -11.72 -11.78
C ALA A 77 -5.49 -10.41 -12.56
N THR A 78 -6.39 -9.99 -13.45
CA THR A 78 -6.27 -8.75 -14.20
C THR A 78 -6.30 -7.53 -13.26
N LYS A 79 -7.31 -7.42 -12.38
CA LYS A 79 -7.41 -6.31 -11.41
C LYS A 79 -6.19 -6.26 -10.47
N LYS A 80 -5.69 -7.42 -10.03
CA LYS A 80 -4.45 -7.52 -9.23
C LYS A 80 -3.22 -7.01 -10.00
N LYS A 81 -3.13 -7.32 -11.29
CA LYS A 81 -2.05 -6.83 -12.16
C LYS A 81 -2.14 -5.32 -12.38
N GLU A 82 -3.34 -4.79 -12.60
CA GLU A 82 -3.59 -3.36 -12.73
C GLU A 82 -3.21 -2.61 -11.46
N TYR A 83 -3.63 -3.10 -10.29
CA TYR A 83 -3.24 -2.52 -9.00
C TYR A 83 -1.71 -2.49 -8.81
N ALA A 84 -1.05 -3.60 -9.10
CA ALA A 84 0.39 -3.72 -8.92
C ALA A 84 1.21 -2.81 -9.85
N ASN A 85 0.60 -2.26 -10.91
CA ASN A 85 1.25 -1.42 -11.91
C ASN A 85 0.50 -0.09 -12.12
N ASP A 86 -0.19 0.41 -11.08
CA ASP A 86 -1.01 1.60 -11.17
C ASP A 86 -0.18 2.88 -11.18
N LEU A 87 0.03 3.44 -12.37
CA LEU A 87 0.68 4.73 -12.60
C LEU A 87 -0.31 5.90 -12.69
N SER A 88 -1.61 5.67 -12.59
CA SER A 88 -2.63 6.70 -12.79
C SER A 88 -2.78 7.66 -11.60
N ALA A 89 -2.24 7.30 -10.44
CA ALA A 89 -2.08 8.17 -9.28
C ALA A 89 -0.62 8.11 -8.85
N GLY A 90 0.08 9.24 -8.89
CA GLY A 90 1.51 9.32 -8.60
C GLY A 90 1.91 8.81 -7.22
N GLU A 91 0.95 8.70 -6.31
CA GLU A 91 1.16 8.22 -4.95
C GLU A 91 0.96 6.71 -4.79
N SER A 92 0.41 6.01 -5.80
CA SER A 92 0.20 4.55 -5.72
C SER A 92 1.52 3.79 -5.64
N LEU A 93 2.50 4.27 -6.40
CA LEU A 93 3.86 3.72 -6.48
C LEU A 93 4.86 4.85 -6.27
N ILE A 94 5.78 4.70 -5.34
CA ILE A 94 6.77 5.74 -5.02
C ILE A 94 8.18 5.18 -4.89
N ALA A 95 9.17 5.98 -5.29
CA ALA A 95 10.58 5.65 -5.14
C ALA A 95 11.05 5.98 -3.72
N VAL A 96 11.39 4.97 -2.95
CA VAL A 96 11.88 5.09 -1.58
C VAL A 96 13.16 4.29 -1.37
N SER A 97 13.90 4.55 -0.31
CA SER A 97 15.08 3.75 0.02
C SER A 97 14.70 2.29 0.27
N GLY A 98 15.49 1.36 -0.23
CA GLY A 98 15.26 -0.06 -0.01
C GLY A 98 15.27 -0.45 1.48
N SER A 99 15.90 0.34 2.36
CA SER A 99 15.85 0.13 3.80
C SER A 99 14.49 0.53 4.40
N ALA A 100 13.93 1.66 4.00
CA ALA A 100 12.63 2.12 4.47
C ALA A 100 11.51 1.20 3.95
N ASN A 101 11.56 0.81 2.67
CA ASN A 101 10.62 -0.15 2.09
C ASN A 101 10.61 -1.48 2.84
N ARG A 102 11.78 -2.07 3.10
CA ARG A 102 11.89 -3.30 3.89
C ARG A 102 11.45 -3.11 5.35
N SER A 103 11.70 -1.94 5.93
CA SER A 103 11.21 -1.60 7.26
C SER A 103 9.70 -1.52 7.30
N LYS A 104 9.07 -0.93 6.29
CA LYS A 104 7.61 -0.88 6.15
C LYS A 104 7.02 -2.29 5.95
N GLY A 105 7.55 -3.03 4.98
CA GLY A 105 7.05 -4.38 4.66
C GLY A 105 5.58 -4.36 4.22
N SER A 106 4.75 -5.16 4.86
CA SER A 106 3.31 -5.24 4.59
C SER A 106 2.44 -4.52 5.63
N ARG A 107 3.06 -3.72 6.51
CA ARG A 107 2.39 -3.09 7.64
C ARG A 107 1.55 -1.90 7.20
N ASP A 108 0.41 -1.73 7.87
CA ASP A 108 -0.47 -0.59 7.75
C ASP A 108 0.02 0.61 8.61
N PRO A 109 -0.65 1.78 8.55
CA PRO A 109 -0.25 2.96 9.31
C PRO A 109 -0.32 2.82 10.82
N ALA A 110 -1.11 1.89 11.37
CA ALA A 110 -1.13 1.63 12.82
C ALA A 110 0.11 0.84 13.27
N GLU A 111 0.70 0.07 12.37
CA GLU A 111 1.88 -0.77 12.65
C GLU A 111 3.21 -0.10 12.26
N TRP A 112 3.18 0.81 11.28
CA TRP A 112 4.39 1.47 10.79
C TRP A 112 4.09 2.84 10.17
N LEU A 113 4.93 3.81 10.48
CA LEU A 113 4.93 5.13 9.87
C LEU A 113 6.34 5.51 9.39
N PRO A 114 6.45 6.36 8.34
CA PRO A 114 7.71 6.94 7.93
C PRO A 114 8.47 7.62 9.09
N THR A 115 9.80 7.53 9.09
CA THR A 115 10.62 8.26 10.08
C THR A 115 10.57 9.77 9.88
N ASN A 116 10.25 10.22 8.67
CA ASN A 116 9.99 11.62 8.34
C ASN A 116 8.58 12.02 8.80
N THR A 117 8.47 12.56 9.99
CA THR A 117 7.19 12.97 10.57
C THR A 117 6.47 14.07 9.78
N SER A 118 7.21 14.89 9.02
CA SER A 118 6.59 15.92 8.16
C SER A 118 5.82 15.33 6.98
N TYR A 119 6.05 14.06 6.65
CA TYR A 119 5.34 13.35 5.59
C TYR A 119 4.10 12.60 6.10
N HIS A 120 3.88 12.49 7.39
CA HIS A 120 2.80 11.66 7.96
C HIS A 120 1.41 12.03 7.44
N ALA A 121 1.09 13.33 7.34
CA ALA A 121 -0.21 13.76 6.82
C ALA A 121 -0.38 13.39 5.33
N ASN A 122 0.67 13.58 4.51
CA ASN A 122 0.65 13.16 3.11
C ASN A 122 0.57 11.63 2.98
N TYR A 123 1.33 10.90 3.81
CA TYR A 123 1.28 9.44 3.85
C TYR A 123 -0.14 8.94 4.14
N ALA A 124 -0.81 9.49 5.16
CA ALA A 124 -2.17 9.15 5.51
C ALA A 124 -3.18 9.52 4.40
N THR A 125 -3.00 10.69 3.76
CA THR A 125 -3.85 11.11 2.64
C THR A 125 -3.72 10.15 1.46
N ASN A 126 -2.49 9.84 1.06
CA ASN A 126 -2.22 8.97 -0.08
C ASN A 126 -2.73 7.55 0.19
N TRP A 127 -2.47 7.03 1.38
CA TRP A 127 -2.97 5.73 1.83
C TRP A 127 -4.50 5.65 1.72
N ALA A 128 -5.20 6.62 2.32
CA ALA A 128 -6.65 6.68 2.29
C ALA A 128 -7.21 6.78 0.87
N SER A 129 -6.60 7.63 0.03
CA SER A 129 -7.00 7.81 -1.37
C SER A 129 -6.89 6.52 -2.18
N ILE A 130 -5.83 5.72 -1.95
CA ILE A 130 -5.63 4.45 -2.64
C ILE A 130 -6.64 3.41 -2.15
N LYS A 131 -6.87 3.33 -0.83
CA LYS A 131 -7.90 2.43 -0.29
C LYS A 131 -9.27 2.73 -0.90
N VAL A 132 -9.66 4.01 -0.97
CA VAL A 132 -10.93 4.44 -1.61
C VAL A 132 -10.95 4.11 -3.09
N LYS A 133 -9.91 4.47 -3.84
CA LYS A 133 -9.84 4.22 -5.28
C LYS A 133 -10.01 2.76 -5.65
N TRP A 134 -9.43 1.88 -4.86
CA TRP A 134 -9.42 0.45 -5.12
C TRP A 134 -10.49 -0.33 -4.35
N GLU A 135 -11.38 0.37 -3.64
CA GLU A 135 -12.46 -0.21 -2.84
C GLU A 135 -11.94 -1.22 -1.79
N LEU A 136 -10.83 -0.88 -1.16
CA LEU A 136 -10.21 -1.65 -0.09
C LEU A 136 -10.80 -1.23 1.26
N THR A 137 -10.96 -2.19 2.16
CA THR A 137 -11.37 -1.93 3.54
C THR A 137 -10.20 -1.51 4.41
N ALA A 138 -10.48 -0.98 5.59
CA ALA A 138 -9.49 -0.70 6.63
C ALA A 138 -10.02 -1.19 7.99
N ASP A 139 -9.13 -1.70 8.82
CA ASP A 139 -9.49 -2.08 10.18
C ASP A 139 -9.63 -0.87 11.12
N ALA A 140 -10.08 -1.11 12.35
CA ALA A 140 -10.37 -0.05 13.30
C ALA A 140 -9.12 0.73 13.74
N ASP A 141 -7.99 0.06 13.90
CA ASP A 141 -6.73 0.67 14.34
C ASP A 141 -6.10 1.49 13.21
N GLU A 142 -6.16 0.98 11.97
CA GLU A 142 -5.79 1.70 10.76
C GLU A 142 -6.61 2.99 10.61
N ILE A 143 -7.96 2.90 10.71
CA ILE A 143 -8.86 4.05 10.64
C ILE A 143 -8.56 5.08 11.74
N ALA A 144 -8.35 4.63 12.98
CA ALA A 144 -8.04 5.50 14.11
C ALA A 144 -6.72 6.25 13.88
N THR A 145 -5.71 5.56 13.38
CA THR A 145 -4.41 6.15 13.08
C THR A 145 -4.50 7.17 11.94
N LEU A 146 -5.17 6.83 10.83
CA LEU A 146 -5.39 7.75 9.72
C LEU A 146 -6.11 9.03 10.18
N LYS A 147 -7.16 8.90 10.99
CA LYS A 147 -7.87 10.06 11.57
C LYS A 147 -6.97 10.89 12.49
N SER A 148 -6.12 10.27 13.27
CA SER A 148 -5.16 10.98 14.12
C SER A 148 -4.18 11.83 13.31
N LEU A 149 -3.71 11.30 12.18
CA LEU A 149 -2.75 11.97 11.30
C LEU A 149 -3.37 13.08 10.43
N LEU A 150 -4.63 12.92 10.05
CA LEU A 150 -5.37 13.87 9.21
C LEU A 150 -6.18 14.91 10.00
N GLY A 151 -6.27 14.73 11.32
CA GLY A 151 -7.14 15.47 12.20
C GLY A 151 -8.40 14.65 12.53
N SER A 152 -8.74 14.61 13.83
CA SER A 152 -9.79 13.73 14.38
C SER A 152 -11.20 13.95 13.79
N SER A 153 -11.44 15.09 13.14
CA SER A 153 -12.69 15.40 12.42
C SER A 153 -12.69 14.96 10.96
N ALA A 154 -11.60 14.38 10.45
CA ALA A 154 -11.52 13.93 9.06
C ALA A 154 -12.54 12.83 8.78
N THR A 155 -13.35 13.02 7.75
CA THR A 155 -14.22 11.98 7.21
C THR A 155 -13.42 11.12 6.23
N LEU A 156 -13.23 9.85 6.57
CA LEU A 156 -12.58 8.89 5.69
C LEU A 156 -13.66 8.08 4.99
N PRO A 157 -13.79 8.18 3.67
CA PRO A 157 -14.77 7.39 2.90
C PRO A 157 -14.28 5.94 2.65
N ILE A 158 -13.44 5.42 3.50
CA ILE A 158 -12.97 4.03 3.48
C ILE A 158 -14.00 3.17 4.20
N GLN A 159 -14.36 2.04 3.61
CA GLN A 159 -15.22 1.08 4.29
C GLN A 159 -14.45 0.42 5.44
N ALA A 160 -15.06 0.40 6.62
CA ALA A 160 -14.53 -0.38 7.72
C ALA A 160 -14.64 -1.87 7.38
N ASP A 161 -13.62 -2.64 7.78
CA ASP A 161 -13.71 -4.09 7.74
C ASP A 161 -14.76 -4.52 8.79
N GLU A 162 -15.95 -4.92 8.32
CA GLU A 162 -17.08 -5.29 9.20
C GLU A 162 -16.90 -6.65 9.90
N THR A 163 -15.71 -7.21 9.87
CA THR A 163 -15.42 -8.48 10.58
C THR A 163 -15.29 -8.34 12.10
N VAL A 164 -15.76 -7.24 12.68
CA VAL A 164 -16.01 -7.20 14.12
C VAL A 164 -17.41 -7.74 14.38
N CYS A 165 -17.50 -9.02 14.67
CA CYS A 165 -18.69 -9.57 15.33
C CYS A 165 -18.85 -8.87 16.68
N THR A 166 -19.59 -7.76 16.74
CA THR A 166 -20.10 -7.22 18.00
C THR A 166 -21.21 -8.13 18.47
N GLY A 167 -20.84 -9.31 18.95
CA GLY A 167 -21.74 -10.23 19.62
C GLY A 167 -22.12 -9.64 20.97
N SER A 168 -23.21 -8.85 21.02
CA SER A 168 -24.01 -8.84 22.21
C SER A 168 -24.61 -10.22 22.33
N VAL A 169 -24.16 -11.00 23.30
CA VAL A 169 -24.77 -12.30 23.67
C VAL A 169 -26.21 -12.04 24.16
N ASP A 170 -27.17 -12.09 23.25
CA ASP A 170 -28.56 -12.27 23.61
C ASP A 170 -28.80 -13.79 23.63
N GLU A 171 -29.00 -14.33 24.82
CA GLU A 171 -29.09 -15.78 25.11
C GLU A 171 -30.36 -16.46 24.55
N SER A 172 -31.03 -15.90 23.55
CA SER A 172 -32.34 -16.42 23.13
C SER A 172 -32.46 -16.83 21.65
N VAL A 173 -31.40 -16.95 20.89
CA VAL A 173 -31.49 -17.40 19.49
C VAL A 173 -30.67 -18.67 19.28
N THR A 174 -31.41 -19.81 19.28
CA THR A 174 -30.94 -21.09 18.74
C THR A 174 -31.02 -21.03 17.23
N ASP A 175 -30.02 -20.51 16.55
CA ASP A 175 -29.82 -20.76 15.13
C ASP A 175 -28.35 -20.75 14.76
N ASN A 176 -27.97 -21.70 13.91
CA ASN A 176 -26.64 -22.03 13.41
C ASN A 176 -25.91 -20.85 12.79
N ALA A 177 -25.48 -19.87 13.58
CA ALA A 177 -24.56 -18.87 13.14
C ALA A 177 -23.14 -19.45 13.21
N SER A 178 -22.51 -19.66 12.06
CA SER A 178 -21.15 -20.14 11.94
C SER A 178 -20.20 -19.18 12.67
N CYS A 179 -19.57 -19.70 13.74
CA CYS A 179 -18.62 -18.96 14.54
C CYS A 179 -17.34 -18.69 13.74
N CYS A 180 -16.97 -17.44 13.54
CA CYS A 180 -15.62 -17.07 13.12
C CYS A 180 -14.64 -17.40 14.25
N LYS A 181 -13.68 -18.29 13.99
CA LYS A 181 -12.55 -18.52 14.93
C LYS A 181 -11.52 -17.42 14.77
N TRP A 182 -11.14 -16.82 15.88
CA TRP A 182 -9.98 -15.92 15.94
C TRP A 182 -8.70 -16.69 15.64
N CYS A 183 -7.90 -16.22 14.68
CA CYS A 183 -6.54 -16.69 14.53
C CYS A 183 -5.67 -16.01 15.59
N SER A 184 -4.72 -16.74 16.16
CA SER A 184 -3.81 -16.28 17.23
C SER A 184 -2.87 -15.12 16.83
N THR A 185 -3.01 -14.58 15.63
CA THR A 185 -2.27 -13.45 15.09
C THR A 185 -3.14 -12.22 14.79
N GLY A 186 -4.40 -12.20 15.25
CA GLY A 186 -5.24 -10.99 15.30
C GLY A 186 -5.89 -10.52 14.00
N LYS A 187 -5.75 -11.23 12.88
CA LYS A 187 -6.49 -10.93 11.64
C LYS A 187 -7.48 -12.05 11.31
N ALA A 188 -8.71 -11.67 10.93
CA ALA A 188 -9.73 -12.61 10.54
C ALA A 188 -9.32 -13.40 9.29
N CYS A 189 -9.29 -14.71 9.38
CA CYS A 189 -9.16 -15.59 8.22
C CYS A 189 -10.54 -15.77 7.62
N GLY A 190 -10.76 -15.37 6.36
CA GLY A 190 -12.07 -15.42 5.69
C GLY A 190 -12.86 -16.71 5.88
N ASP A 191 -14.09 -16.77 5.39
CA ASP A 191 -15.19 -17.74 5.62
C ASP A 191 -14.90 -19.25 5.62
N THR A 192 -13.69 -19.69 5.71
CA THR A 192 -13.29 -21.09 5.81
C THR A 192 -12.69 -21.39 7.17
N CYS A 193 -13.49 -22.00 8.04
CA CYS A 193 -12.99 -22.74 9.20
C CYS A 193 -12.08 -23.85 8.70
N ILE A 194 -10.77 -23.68 8.81
CA ILE A 194 -9.84 -24.80 8.63
C ILE A 194 -9.66 -25.45 9.99
N SER A 195 -10.14 -26.70 10.05
CA SER A 195 -9.99 -27.60 11.19
C SER A 195 -8.54 -28.02 11.39
#